data_2deb93862df5df1d488f6148916d5fd7
#
_entry.id   2deb93862df5df1d488f6148916d5fd7
#
_cell.length_a   1.000
_cell.length_b   1.000
_cell.length_c   1.000
_cell.angle_alpha   90.00
_cell.angle_beta   90.00
_cell.angle_gamma   90.00
#
_symmetry.space_group_name_H-M   'P 1'
#
loop_
_entity.id
_entity.type
_entity.pdbx_description
1 polymer ?
#
loop_
_entity_poly.entity_id
_entity_poly.type
_entity_poly.pdbx_seq_one_letter_code
_entity_poly.pdbx_strand_id
1 'polypeptide(L)'
;MTSATVQLSLPSSSLFKFPPSNEPHTLPPPIPGSTLSAPPFSIPSSLYYPVLDVRIPITIACVYAATVTALNAHNRSTGNKPWPISKTKAFFWFVVAHNIFLALYSGWTFVGMLGALQRTVEKWSGPGGLAGTVDSLCKIHGPGGLGSAIAYNVSGSKWVSESPSTILLADSGTPDATDLGRLWNEGLAFYGWFFYLSKFYEVLDTVIILAKGKKSSTLQTYHHAGAMMCMWAGIRYMSPPIWMFVCVNSGIHTLMVYTDTPLFKPC
;
A
#
# COMPACT_ATOMS: atom_id res chain seq x y z
N MET A 1 -28.48 12.32 -20.51
CA MET A 1 -28.16 11.55 -19.29
C MET A 1 -27.74 10.16 -19.74
N THR A 2 -26.45 9.88 -19.74
CA THR A 2 -25.93 8.54 -20.04
C THR A 2 -26.22 7.63 -18.85
N SER A 3 -27.03 6.60 -19.06
CA SER A 3 -27.29 5.59 -18.02
C SER A 3 -25.99 4.79 -17.82
N ALA A 4 -25.35 4.96 -16.67
CA ALA A 4 -24.26 4.07 -16.27
C ALA A 4 -24.81 2.66 -16.08
N THR A 5 -24.32 1.71 -16.84
CA THR A 5 -24.67 0.29 -16.70
C THR A 5 -23.78 -0.31 -15.62
N VAL A 6 -24.34 -0.60 -14.46
CA VAL A 6 -23.65 -1.35 -13.41
C VAL A 6 -23.60 -2.82 -13.83
N GLN A 7 -22.42 -3.34 -14.12
CA GLN A 7 -22.22 -4.76 -14.39
C GLN A 7 -21.81 -5.46 -13.10
N LEU A 8 -22.63 -6.39 -12.66
CA LEU A 8 -22.29 -7.29 -11.54
C LEU A 8 -21.73 -8.60 -12.13
N SER A 9 -20.47 -8.88 -11.78
CA SER A 9 -19.85 -10.16 -12.14
C SER A 9 -19.20 -10.80 -10.93
N LEU A 10 -19.21 -12.12 -10.86
CA LEU A 10 -18.46 -12.85 -9.85
C LEU A 10 -16.97 -12.83 -10.23
N PRO A 11 -16.08 -12.71 -9.23
CA PRO A 11 -14.65 -12.80 -9.48
C PRO A 11 -14.26 -14.17 -10.04
N SER A 12 -13.19 -14.21 -10.83
CA SER A 12 -12.65 -15.46 -11.38
C SER A 12 -12.33 -16.46 -10.25
N SER A 13 -12.73 -17.72 -10.43
CA SER A 13 -12.40 -18.79 -9.48
C SER A 13 -10.88 -18.98 -9.30
N SER A 14 -10.06 -18.54 -10.25
CA SER A 14 -8.61 -18.55 -10.15
C SER A 14 -8.06 -17.69 -9.01
N LEU A 15 -8.80 -16.65 -8.59
CA LEU A 15 -8.43 -15.81 -7.45
C LEU A 15 -8.54 -16.52 -6.10
N PHE A 16 -9.33 -17.59 -6.03
CA PHE A 16 -9.54 -18.34 -4.79
C PHE A 16 -8.67 -19.60 -4.70
N LYS A 17 -7.77 -19.82 -5.67
CA LYS A 17 -6.81 -20.93 -5.59
C LYS A 17 -5.80 -20.69 -4.46
N PHE A 18 -5.62 -21.72 -3.64
CA PHE A 18 -4.60 -21.74 -2.62
C PHE A 18 -3.68 -22.97 -2.80
N PRO A 19 -2.36 -22.82 -2.80
CA PRO A 19 -1.62 -21.56 -2.73
C PRO A 19 -1.83 -20.68 -3.97
N PRO A 20 -1.73 -19.34 -3.83
CA PRO A 20 -1.86 -18.44 -4.98
C PRO A 20 -0.75 -18.71 -6.01
N SER A 21 -1.07 -18.51 -7.30
CA SER A 21 -0.10 -18.72 -8.36
C SER A 21 1.12 -17.80 -8.16
N ASN A 22 2.31 -18.31 -8.45
CA ASN A 22 3.56 -17.53 -8.40
C ASN A 22 3.85 -16.80 -9.73
N GLU A 23 2.89 -16.81 -10.66
CA GLU A 23 3.08 -16.11 -11.93
C GLU A 23 3.30 -14.61 -11.71
N PRO A 24 4.34 -14.03 -12.30
CA PRO A 24 4.63 -12.63 -12.15
C PRO A 24 3.55 -11.80 -12.84
N HIS A 25 3.07 -10.77 -12.15
CA HIS A 25 2.23 -9.74 -12.77
C HIS A 25 3.08 -8.81 -13.64
N THR A 26 2.47 -8.24 -14.67
CA THR A 26 3.12 -7.24 -15.51
C THR A 26 3.40 -5.99 -14.67
N LEU A 27 4.67 -5.59 -14.60
CA LEU A 27 5.01 -4.29 -14.03
C LEU A 27 4.58 -3.19 -14.99
N PRO A 28 4.13 -2.04 -14.48
CA PRO A 28 3.83 -0.91 -15.33
C PRO A 28 5.08 -0.47 -16.08
N PRO A 29 4.94 0.02 -17.34
CA PRO A 29 6.06 0.57 -18.08
C PRO A 29 6.62 1.80 -17.36
N PRO A 30 7.91 2.12 -17.53
CA PRO A 30 8.47 3.38 -17.02
C PRO A 30 7.71 4.55 -17.62
N ILE A 31 7.35 5.54 -16.80
CA ILE A 31 6.60 6.73 -17.21
C ILE A 31 7.58 7.77 -17.76
N PRO A 32 7.58 8.05 -19.06
CA PRO A 32 8.39 9.14 -19.61
C PRO A 32 7.88 10.50 -19.12
N GLY A 33 8.76 11.37 -18.66
CA GLY A 33 8.41 12.75 -18.30
C GLY A 33 7.58 12.88 -17.02
N SER A 34 7.85 12.03 -16.02
CA SER A 34 7.15 11.99 -14.75
C SER A 34 7.10 13.36 -14.05
N THR A 35 5.91 13.70 -13.54
CA THR A 35 5.73 14.79 -12.57
C THR A 35 6.30 14.41 -11.20
N LEU A 36 6.48 15.37 -10.28
CA LEU A 36 6.96 15.11 -8.90
C LEU A 36 6.16 14.05 -8.15
N SER A 37 4.94 13.76 -8.56
CA SER A 37 4.04 12.77 -7.95
C SER A 37 4.00 11.42 -8.66
N ALA A 38 4.68 11.28 -9.81
CA ALA A 38 4.82 9.99 -10.47
C ALA A 38 5.96 9.17 -9.81
N PRO A 39 5.97 7.83 -9.99
CA PRO A 39 7.08 7.01 -9.51
C PRO A 39 8.43 7.53 -9.99
N PRO A 40 9.38 7.87 -9.10
CA PRO A 40 10.63 8.54 -9.51
C PRO A 40 11.60 7.64 -10.25
N PHE A 41 11.42 6.32 -10.17
CA PHE A 41 12.25 5.32 -10.85
C PHE A 41 11.50 4.00 -11.03
N SER A 42 12.01 3.12 -11.89
CA SER A 42 11.46 1.77 -12.07
C SER A 42 12.09 0.79 -11.08
N ILE A 43 11.26 -0.02 -10.42
CA ILE A 43 11.75 -1.09 -9.56
C ILE A 43 12.12 -2.29 -10.45
N PRO A 44 13.36 -2.81 -10.38
CA PRO A 44 13.73 -4.00 -11.13
C PRO A 44 12.84 -5.20 -10.80
N SER A 45 12.41 -5.94 -11.81
CA SER A 45 11.55 -7.12 -11.64
C SER A 45 12.20 -8.18 -10.75
N SER A 46 13.53 -8.29 -10.80
CA SER A 46 14.31 -9.18 -9.93
C SER A 46 14.23 -8.84 -8.44
N LEU A 47 13.83 -7.61 -8.08
CA LEU A 47 13.57 -7.21 -6.70
C LEU A 47 12.08 -7.22 -6.37
N TYR A 48 11.25 -6.82 -7.32
CA TYR A 48 9.81 -6.64 -7.12
C TYR A 48 9.11 -7.97 -6.79
N TYR A 49 9.28 -8.97 -7.65
CA TYR A 49 8.54 -10.22 -7.54
C TYR A 49 8.99 -11.14 -6.40
N PRO A 50 10.28 -11.33 -6.13
CA PRO A 50 10.69 -12.24 -5.06
C PRO A 50 10.12 -11.88 -3.70
N VAL A 51 10.01 -10.59 -3.37
CA VAL A 51 9.45 -10.16 -2.08
C VAL A 51 7.93 -10.33 -1.99
N LEU A 52 7.27 -10.58 -3.12
CA LEU A 52 5.84 -10.93 -3.18
C LEU A 52 5.58 -12.44 -3.11
N ASP A 53 6.60 -13.26 -2.90
CA ASP A 53 6.40 -14.68 -2.56
C ASP A 53 5.66 -14.79 -1.23
N VAL A 54 4.58 -15.55 -1.21
CA VAL A 54 3.71 -15.72 -0.04
C VAL A 54 4.45 -16.23 1.20
N ARG A 55 5.54 -16.97 1.01
CA ARG A 55 6.37 -17.48 2.10
C ARG A 55 7.03 -16.38 2.92
N ILE A 56 7.34 -15.23 2.29
CA ILE A 56 8.00 -14.11 2.96
C ILE A 56 7.09 -13.48 4.04
N PRO A 57 5.91 -12.91 3.72
CA PRO A 57 5.09 -12.28 4.73
C PRO A 57 4.57 -13.29 5.77
N ILE A 58 4.26 -14.54 5.39
CA ILE A 58 3.85 -15.58 6.34
C ILE A 58 4.98 -15.89 7.33
N THR A 59 6.19 -16.13 6.83
CA THR A 59 7.34 -16.45 7.70
C THR A 59 7.64 -15.31 8.65
N ILE A 60 7.70 -14.07 8.14
CA ILE A 60 8.00 -12.89 8.97
C ILE A 60 6.89 -12.67 10.00
N ALA A 61 5.61 -12.77 9.63
CA ALA A 61 4.49 -12.60 10.54
C ALA A 61 4.48 -13.68 11.64
N CYS A 62 4.75 -14.95 11.30
CA CYS A 62 4.84 -16.04 12.27
C CYS A 62 6.02 -15.86 13.25
N VAL A 63 7.21 -15.56 12.72
CA VAL A 63 8.40 -15.29 13.53
C VAL A 63 8.18 -14.08 14.44
N TYR A 64 7.60 -13.02 13.91
CA TYR A 64 7.24 -11.83 14.68
C TYR A 64 6.29 -12.16 15.83
N ALA A 65 5.17 -12.84 15.58
CA ALA A 65 4.20 -13.19 16.59
C ALA A 65 4.79 -14.09 17.69
N ALA A 66 5.58 -15.09 17.30
CA ALA A 66 6.28 -15.97 18.24
C ALA A 66 7.29 -15.19 19.09
N THR A 67 8.09 -14.33 18.48
CA THR A 67 9.10 -13.50 19.15
C THR A 67 8.44 -12.55 20.15
N VAL A 68 7.37 -11.84 19.75
CA VAL A 68 6.63 -10.93 20.66
C VAL A 68 6.05 -11.70 21.84
N THR A 69 5.51 -12.88 21.61
CA THR A 69 4.95 -13.72 22.69
C THR A 69 6.06 -14.14 23.67
N ALA A 70 7.18 -14.62 23.16
CA ALA A 70 8.33 -15.01 23.99
C ALA A 70 8.92 -13.83 24.76
N LEU A 71 9.09 -12.67 24.13
CA LEU A 71 9.63 -11.48 24.78
C LEU A 71 8.66 -10.87 25.81
N ASN A 72 7.36 -10.91 25.56
CA ASN A 72 6.35 -10.54 26.57
C ASN A 72 6.43 -11.46 27.81
N ALA A 73 6.60 -12.77 27.61
CA ALA A 73 6.77 -13.74 28.71
C ALA A 73 8.07 -13.48 29.47
N HIS A 74 9.17 -13.24 28.77
CA HIS A 74 10.46 -12.88 29.37
C HIS A 74 10.37 -11.59 30.19
N ASN A 75 9.82 -10.52 29.63
CA ASN A 75 9.65 -9.26 30.37
C ASN A 75 8.80 -9.43 31.64
N ARG A 76 7.76 -10.25 31.57
CA ARG A 76 6.93 -10.58 32.75
C ARG A 76 7.75 -11.31 33.83
N SER A 77 8.56 -12.30 33.44
CA SER A 77 9.38 -13.06 34.40
C SER A 77 10.46 -12.22 35.07
N THR A 78 10.92 -11.15 34.39
CA THR A 78 11.91 -10.19 34.91
C THR A 78 11.28 -8.98 35.60
N GLY A 79 9.95 -8.99 35.85
CA GLY A 79 9.22 -7.91 36.51
C GLY A 79 9.01 -6.67 35.63
N ASN A 80 8.96 -6.84 34.30
CA ASN A 80 8.78 -5.76 33.31
C ASN A 80 9.83 -4.65 33.42
N LYS A 81 11.05 -5.01 33.81
CA LYS A 81 12.15 -4.05 33.90
C LYS A 81 12.64 -3.65 32.51
N PRO A 82 12.85 -2.36 32.25
CA PRO A 82 13.47 -1.91 31.00
C PRO A 82 14.83 -2.57 30.78
N TRP A 83 15.10 -2.98 29.55
CA TRP A 83 16.37 -3.56 29.18
C TRP A 83 17.51 -2.54 29.35
N PRO A 84 18.73 -2.97 29.71
CA PRO A 84 19.84 -2.03 29.92
C PRO A 84 20.07 -1.09 28.74
N ILE A 85 19.95 -1.61 27.52
CA ILE A 85 20.13 -0.81 26.29
C ILE A 85 19.11 0.33 26.19
N SER A 86 17.88 0.15 26.66
CA SER A 86 16.83 1.16 26.54
C SER A 86 17.08 2.40 27.41
N LYS A 87 18.02 2.33 28.36
CA LYS A 87 18.42 3.42 29.24
C LYS A 87 19.58 4.25 28.65
N THR A 88 20.12 3.84 27.51
CA THR A 88 21.28 4.52 26.91
C THR A 88 20.86 5.70 26.03
N LYS A 89 21.74 6.71 25.93
CA LYS A 89 21.57 7.83 25.01
C LYS A 89 21.51 7.36 23.54
N ALA A 90 22.27 6.30 23.21
CA ALA A 90 22.25 5.72 21.87
C ALA A 90 20.86 5.17 21.51
N PHE A 91 20.21 4.47 22.42
CA PHE A 91 18.85 3.99 22.20
C PHE A 91 17.83 5.14 22.06
N PHE A 92 17.98 6.20 22.85
CA PHE A 92 17.14 7.40 22.71
C PHE A 92 17.24 7.97 21.28
N TRP A 93 18.46 8.21 20.79
CA TRP A 93 18.66 8.75 19.44
C TRP A 93 18.24 7.78 18.34
N PHE A 94 18.40 6.46 18.56
CA PHE A 94 17.87 5.45 17.65
C PHE A 94 16.34 5.55 17.53
N VAL A 95 15.60 5.68 18.63
CA VAL A 95 14.14 5.83 18.61
C VAL A 95 13.72 7.12 17.90
N VAL A 96 14.44 8.23 18.16
CA VAL A 96 14.18 9.51 17.46
C VAL A 96 14.40 9.35 15.95
N ALA A 97 15.52 8.79 15.54
CA ALA A 97 15.83 8.58 14.13
C ALA A 97 14.83 7.64 13.45
N HIS A 98 14.44 6.57 14.13
CA HIS A 98 13.43 5.63 13.67
C HIS A 98 12.07 6.31 13.43
N ASN A 99 11.58 7.11 14.39
CA ASN A 99 10.31 7.82 14.24
C ASN A 99 10.37 8.86 13.11
N ILE A 100 11.47 9.62 13.00
CA ILE A 100 11.65 10.59 11.91
C ILE A 100 11.68 9.86 10.56
N PHE A 101 12.42 8.76 10.47
CA PHE A 101 12.48 7.96 9.24
C PHE A 101 11.10 7.46 8.83
N LEU A 102 10.32 6.87 9.76
CA LEU A 102 8.97 6.39 9.47
C LEU A 102 8.04 7.51 9.01
N ALA A 103 8.14 8.68 9.63
CA ALA A 103 7.30 9.81 9.23
C ALA A 103 7.64 10.35 7.85
N LEU A 104 8.93 10.52 7.56
CA LEU A 104 9.37 10.98 6.24
C LEU A 104 9.00 9.97 5.16
N TYR A 105 9.21 8.68 5.43
CA TYR A 105 8.87 7.60 4.53
C TYR A 105 7.34 7.53 4.28
N SER A 106 6.55 7.60 5.34
CA SER A 106 5.10 7.60 5.25
C SER A 106 4.58 8.86 4.54
N GLY A 107 5.16 10.03 4.83
CA GLY A 107 4.83 11.27 4.14
C GLY A 107 5.11 11.21 2.64
N TRP A 108 6.25 10.65 2.25
CA TRP A 108 6.59 10.43 0.86
C TRP A 108 5.59 9.48 0.17
N THR A 109 5.26 8.37 0.80
CA THR A 109 4.28 7.41 0.28
C THR A 109 2.89 8.04 0.16
N PHE A 110 2.47 8.80 1.19
CA PHE A 110 1.19 9.49 1.21
C PHE A 110 1.05 10.49 0.06
N VAL A 111 2.05 11.38 -0.10
CA VAL A 111 2.05 12.39 -1.17
C VAL A 111 2.07 11.71 -2.56
N GLY A 112 2.86 10.65 -2.72
CA GLY A 112 2.90 9.89 -3.97
C GLY A 112 1.55 9.27 -4.32
N MET A 113 0.87 8.66 -3.34
CA MET A 113 -0.46 8.08 -3.54
C MET A 113 -1.52 9.13 -3.81
N LEU A 114 -1.48 10.29 -3.13
CA LEU A 114 -2.41 11.40 -3.45
C LEU A 114 -2.24 11.87 -4.89
N GLY A 115 -1.01 12.00 -5.36
CA GLY A 115 -0.74 12.35 -6.74
C GLY A 115 -1.24 11.30 -7.74
N ALA A 116 -1.08 10.01 -7.43
CA ALA A 116 -1.62 8.93 -8.24
C ALA A 116 -3.15 9.00 -8.32
N LEU A 117 -3.82 9.18 -7.18
CA LEU A 117 -5.28 9.33 -7.14
C LEU A 117 -5.78 10.55 -7.93
N GLN A 118 -5.11 11.69 -7.80
CA GLN A 118 -5.46 12.89 -8.56
C GLN A 118 -5.40 12.69 -10.09
N ARG A 119 -4.48 11.83 -10.56
CA ARG A 119 -4.33 11.53 -11.98
C ARG A 119 -5.30 10.45 -12.49
N THR A 120 -5.80 9.59 -11.64
CA THR A 120 -6.51 8.37 -12.04
C THR A 120 -7.96 8.32 -11.65
N VAL A 121 -8.39 9.13 -10.68
CA VAL A 121 -9.79 9.18 -10.27
C VAL A 121 -10.58 10.07 -11.20
N GLU A 122 -11.55 9.50 -11.88
CA GLU A 122 -12.48 10.25 -12.71
C GLU A 122 -13.31 11.21 -11.88
N LYS A 123 -13.45 12.44 -12.34
CA LYS A 123 -14.32 13.42 -11.68
C LYS A 123 -15.78 13.01 -11.80
N TRP A 124 -16.55 13.23 -10.74
CA TRP A 124 -17.98 12.97 -10.72
C TRP A 124 -18.79 13.73 -11.81
N SER A 125 -18.23 14.86 -12.28
CA SER A 125 -18.78 15.65 -13.38
C SER A 125 -18.27 15.19 -14.76
N GLY A 126 -17.39 14.19 -14.81
CA GLY A 126 -16.84 13.63 -16.04
C GLY A 126 -17.84 12.75 -16.80
N PRO A 127 -17.43 12.17 -17.94
CA PRO A 127 -18.30 11.39 -18.81
C PRO A 127 -18.89 10.15 -18.14
N GLY A 128 -18.21 9.54 -17.17
CA GLY A 128 -18.69 8.39 -16.40
C GLY A 128 -19.55 8.78 -15.19
N GLY A 129 -19.62 10.06 -14.84
CA GLY A 129 -20.36 10.55 -13.67
C GLY A 129 -19.91 9.88 -12.37
N LEU A 130 -20.82 9.79 -11.40
CA LEU A 130 -20.55 9.15 -10.11
C LEU A 130 -20.13 7.68 -10.27
N ALA A 131 -20.71 6.96 -11.23
CA ALA A 131 -20.36 5.56 -11.47
C ALA A 131 -18.91 5.41 -11.94
N GLY A 132 -18.42 6.30 -12.81
CA GLY A 132 -17.02 6.33 -13.25
C GLY A 132 -16.06 6.64 -12.09
N THR A 133 -16.41 7.60 -11.23
CA THR A 133 -15.63 7.93 -10.03
C THR A 133 -15.50 6.71 -9.11
N VAL A 134 -16.61 6.03 -8.81
CA VAL A 134 -16.60 4.84 -7.96
C VAL A 134 -15.84 3.68 -8.62
N ASP A 135 -16.02 3.49 -9.92
CA ASP A 135 -15.32 2.46 -10.68
C ASP A 135 -13.79 2.66 -10.65
N SER A 136 -13.33 3.89 -10.84
CA SER A 136 -11.90 4.21 -10.81
C SER A 136 -11.25 3.96 -9.44
N LEU A 137 -12.02 4.01 -8.35
CA LEU A 137 -11.54 3.75 -6.99
C LEU A 137 -11.62 2.28 -6.57
N CYS A 138 -12.63 1.55 -7.05
CA CYS A 138 -13.04 0.27 -6.45
C CYS A 138 -12.97 -0.92 -7.38
N LYS A 139 -12.87 -0.74 -8.69
CA LYS A 139 -12.93 -1.86 -9.63
C LYS A 139 -11.69 -2.75 -9.55
N ILE A 140 -11.93 -4.03 -9.31
CA ILE A 140 -10.87 -5.03 -9.11
C ILE A 140 -10.64 -5.86 -10.37
N HIS A 141 -11.65 -6.01 -11.24
CA HIS A 141 -11.63 -6.90 -12.39
C HIS A 141 -12.11 -6.24 -13.68
N GLY A 142 -11.73 -6.84 -14.80
CA GLY A 142 -12.14 -6.43 -16.13
C GLY A 142 -11.30 -5.31 -16.71
N PRO A 143 -11.71 -4.80 -17.88
CA PRO A 143 -10.93 -3.81 -18.66
C PRO A 143 -10.66 -2.51 -17.91
N GLY A 144 -11.59 -2.07 -17.07
CA GLY A 144 -11.40 -0.93 -16.18
C GLY A 144 -10.80 -1.29 -14.83
N GLY A 145 -10.44 -2.56 -14.58
CA GLY A 145 -9.79 -3.00 -13.34
C GLY A 145 -8.49 -2.23 -13.09
N LEU A 146 -8.01 -2.24 -11.87
CA LEU A 146 -6.81 -1.49 -11.41
C LEU A 146 -7.04 0.00 -11.14
N GLY A 147 -8.30 0.48 -11.11
CA GLY A 147 -8.67 1.88 -10.99
C GLY A 147 -8.27 2.68 -12.23
N SER A 148 -9.14 3.47 -12.78
CA SER A 148 -8.84 4.21 -14.00
C SER A 148 -9.70 5.46 -14.15
N ALA A 149 -9.10 6.55 -14.58
CA ALA A 149 -9.81 7.73 -15.07
C ALA A 149 -10.33 7.54 -16.50
N ILE A 150 -10.32 6.33 -17.04
CA ILE A 150 -10.78 5.98 -18.38
C ILE A 150 -12.23 5.53 -18.31
N ALA A 151 -13.10 6.22 -19.02
CA ALA A 151 -14.52 5.89 -19.12
C ALA A 151 -14.93 5.65 -20.58
N TYR A 152 -15.91 4.78 -20.82
CA TYR A 152 -16.47 4.60 -22.13
C TYR A 152 -17.58 5.62 -22.39
N ASN A 153 -17.35 6.50 -23.38
CA ASN A 153 -18.35 7.45 -23.84
C ASN A 153 -19.28 6.77 -24.87
N VAL A 154 -20.48 6.45 -24.43
CA VAL A 154 -21.50 5.76 -25.27
C VAL A 154 -21.89 6.60 -26.49
N SER A 155 -22.04 7.92 -26.33
CA SER A 155 -22.45 8.83 -27.41
C SER A 155 -21.40 8.92 -28.52
N GLY A 156 -20.12 8.85 -28.16
CA GLY A 156 -18.99 8.90 -29.09
C GLY A 156 -18.46 7.52 -29.49
N SER A 157 -19.01 6.43 -28.94
CA SER A 157 -18.54 5.05 -29.11
C SER A 157 -17.03 4.89 -28.95
N LYS A 158 -16.45 5.59 -27.97
CA LYS A 158 -14.99 5.60 -27.73
C LYS A 158 -14.65 5.69 -26.24
N TRP A 159 -13.48 5.18 -25.91
CA TRP A 159 -12.89 5.40 -24.61
C TRP A 159 -12.36 6.83 -24.50
N VAL A 160 -12.60 7.46 -23.37
CA VAL A 160 -12.10 8.80 -23.05
C VAL A 160 -11.37 8.76 -21.71
N SER A 161 -10.34 9.59 -21.57
CA SER A 161 -9.56 9.67 -20.32
C SER A 161 -9.53 11.12 -19.84
N GLU A 162 -9.59 11.32 -18.53
CA GLU A 162 -9.25 12.59 -17.91
C GLU A 162 -7.74 12.75 -17.69
N SER A 163 -6.98 11.68 -17.82
CA SER A 163 -5.53 11.73 -17.85
C SER A 163 -5.03 12.37 -19.15
N PRO A 164 -3.94 13.16 -19.13
CA PRO A 164 -3.35 13.74 -20.33
C PRO A 164 -2.69 12.70 -21.26
N SER A 165 -2.59 11.45 -20.83
CA SER A 165 -1.99 10.37 -21.62
C SER A 165 -2.94 9.82 -22.68
N THR A 166 -2.37 9.33 -23.79
CA THR A 166 -3.13 8.60 -24.80
C THR A 166 -3.58 7.26 -24.24
N ILE A 167 -4.84 6.91 -24.47
CA ILE A 167 -5.40 5.64 -24.05
C ILE A 167 -4.81 4.52 -24.91
N LEU A 168 -4.18 3.54 -24.27
CA LEU A 168 -3.75 2.30 -24.91
C LEU A 168 -4.93 1.32 -24.91
N LEU A 169 -5.24 0.78 -26.08
CA LEU A 169 -6.26 -0.24 -26.24
C LEU A 169 -5.61 -1.59 -26.50
N ALA A 170 -6.11 -2.63 -25.84
CA ALA A 170 -5.80 -4.01 -26.15
C ALA A 170 -6.48 -4.45 -27.45
N ASP A 171 -6.11 -5.60 -28.01
CA ASP A 171 -6.72 -6.18 -29.21
C ASP A 171 -8.23 -6.39 -29.09
N SER A 172 -8.74 -6.51 -27.86
CA SER A 172 -10.17 -6.59 -27.56
C SER A 172 -10.93 -5.25 -27.71
N GLY A 173 -10.23 -4.15 -28.02
CA GLY A 173 -10.82 -2.81 -28.08
C GLY A 173 -11.11 -2.19 -26.71
N THR A 174 -10.60 -2.77 -25.63
CA THR A 174 -10.75 -2.31 -24.24
C THR A 174 -9.42 -1.71 -23.74
N PRO A 175 -9.42 -0.85 -22.71
CA PRO A 175 -8.19 -0.29 -22.16
C PRO A 175 -7.20 -1.37 -21.73
N ASP A 176 -5.96 -1.26 -22.17
CA ASP A 176 -4.88 -2.18 -21.82
C ASP A 176 -4.54 -2.12 -20.34
N ALA A 177 -4.10 -3.25 -19.78
CA ALA A 177 -3.70 -3.33 -18.36
C ALA A 177 -2.48 -2.45 -18.01
N THR A 178 -1.66 -2.10 -19.02
CA THR A 178 -0.48 -1.25 -18.87
C THR A 178 -0.77 0.23 -19.11
N ASP A 179 -2.04 0.60 -19.35
CA ASP A 179 -2.43 1.98 -19.61
C ASP A 179 -2.08 2.90 -18.44
N LEU A 180 -1.50 4.06 -18.78
CA LEU A 180 -1.05 5.04 -17.79
C LEU A 180 -2.19 5.68 -16.99
N GLY A 181 -3.43 5.69 -17.50
CA GLY A 181 -4.58 6.22 -16.78
C GLY A 181 -5.05 5.37 -15.61
N ARG A 182 -4.38 4.29 -15.28
CA ARG A 182 -4.78 3.35 -14.23
C ARG A 182 -4.05 3.61 -12.92
N LEU A 183 -4.77 3.56 -11.81
CA LEU A 183 -4.22 3.78 -10.47
C LEU A 183 -3.01 2.87 -10.19
N TRP A 184 -3.08 1.61 -10.64
CA TRP A 184 -1.97 0.67 -10.51
C TRP A 184 -0.70 1.20 -11.17
N ASN A 185 -0.80 1.64 -12.43
CA ASN A 185 0.34 2.09 -13.23
C ASN A 185 0.83 3.48 -12.83
N GLU A 186 -0.07 4.35 -12.35
CA GLU A 186 0.25 5.73 -11.97
C GLU A 186 0.92 5.86 -10.61
N GLY A 187 0.91 4.83 -9.78
CA GLY A 187 1.60 4.90 -8.51
C GLY A 187 1.35 3.77 -7.53
N LEU A 188 0.20 3.09 -7.58
CA LEU A 188 -0.12 2.06 -6.59
C LEU A 188 0.88 0.89 -6.62
N ALA A 189 1.31 0.45 -7.81
CA ALA A 189 2.32 -0.60 -7.93
C ALA A 189 3.65 -0.20 -7.27
N PHE A 190 4.03 1.06 -7.36
CA PHE A 190 5.27 1.59 -6.82
C PHE A 190 5.13 1.91 -5.32
N TYR A 191 4.31 2.89 -4.96
CA TYR A 191 4.16 3.33 -3.57
C TYR A 191 3.57 2.26 -2.67
N GLY A 192 2.64 1.46 -3.19
CA GLY A 192 2.06 0.34 -2.46
C GLY A 192 3.10 -0.75 -2.17
N TRP A 193 4.02 -1.04 -3.11
CA TRP A 193 5.11 -1.99 -2.88
C TRP A 193 6.09 -1.48 -1.81
N PHE A 194 6.50 -0.22 -1.87
CA PHE A 194 7.33 0.36 -0.83
C PHE A 194 6.61 0.39 0.52
N PHE A 195 5.32 0.72 0.52
CA PHE A 195 4.52 0.68 1.74
C PHE A 195 4.37 -0.75 2.29
N TYR A 196 4.28 -1.76 1.45
CA TYR A 196 4.34 -3.15 1.88
C TYR A 196 5.67 -3.47 2.58
N LEU A 197 6.80 -3.02 2.03
CA LEU A 197 8.10 -3.22 2.67
C LEU A 197 8.22 -2.52 4.03
N SER A 198 7.61 -1.34 4.18
CA SER A 198 7.61 -0.64 5.47
C SER A 198 6.98 -1.47 6.58
N LYS A 199 6.01 -2.33 6.28
CA LYS A 199 5.34 -3.18 7.29
C LYS A 199 6.30 -4.17 7.96
N PHE A 200 7.33 -4.61 7.25
CA PHE A 200 8.40 -5.42 7.85
C PHE A 200 9.30 -4.59 8.77
N TYR A 201 9.55 -3.35 8.41
CA TYR A 201 10.36 -2.45 9.22
C TYR A 201 9.61 -1.98 10.49
N GLU A 202 8.32 -1.76 10.42
CA GLU A 202 7.45 -1.34 11.54
C GLU A 202 7.42 -2.34 12.71
N VAL A 203 7.91 -3.56 12.52
CA VAL A 203 8.14 -4.52 13.62
C VAL A 203 9.06 -3.94 14.71
N LEU A 204 9.95 -3.02 14.35
CA LEU A 204 10.85 -2.35 15.29
C LEU A 204 10.09 -1.53 16.35
N ASP A 205 8.89 -1.02 16.05
CA ASP A 205 8.05 -0.34 17.04
C ASP A 205 7.76 -1.25 18.24
N THR A 206 7.44 -2.52 17.93
CA THR A 206 7.19 -3.51 18.99
C THR A 206 8.45 -3.83 19.76
N VAL A 207 9.60 -3.94 19.10
CA VAL A 207 10.89 -4.17 19.77
C VAL A 207 11.22 -3.00 20.71
N ILE A 208 10.98 -1.77 20.30
CA ILE A 208 11.17 -0.57 21.12
C ILE A 208 10.30 -0.59 22.37
N ILE A 209 9.02 -0.96 22.22
CA ILE A 209 8.07 -1.09 23.34
C ILE A 209 8.56 -2.15 24.34
N LEU A 210 8.95 -3.32 23.85
CA LEU A 210 9.45 -4.41 24.66
C LEU A 210 10.76 -4.07 25.37
N ALA A 211 11.68 -3.40 24.68
CA ALA A 211 12.94 -2.95 25.26
C ALA A 211 12.74 -1.94 26.41
N LYS A 212 11.68 -1.12 26.33
CA LYS A 212 11.27 -0.22 27.41
C LYS A 212 10.58 -0.93 28.59
N GLY A 213 10.54 -2.26 28.60
CA GLY A 213 9.87 -3.06 29.63
C GLY A 213 8.34 -3.02 29.58
N LYS A 214 7.77 -2.46 28.51
CA LYS A 214 6.33 -2.40 28.33
C LYS A 214 5.83 -3.65 27.63
N LYS A 215 4.61 -4.08 27.94
CA LYS A 215 3.94 -5.19 27.26
C LYS A 215 3.47 -4.73 25.88
N SER A 216 3.84 -5.46 24.82
CA SER A 216 3.15 -5.33 23.55
C SER A 216 1.78 -5.99 23.61
N SER A 217 0.74 -5.27 23.19
CA SER A 217 -0.63 -5.79 23.20
C SER A 217 -0.83 -6.84 22.10
N THR A 218 -1.80 -7.74 22.32
CA THR A 218 -2.25 -8.69 21.29
C THR A 218 -2.78 -7.95 20.05
N LEU A 219 -3.48 -6.83 20.27
CA LEU A 219 -3.98 -5.99 19.19
C LEU A 219 -2.85 -5.46 18.30
N GLN A 220 -1.75 -5.00 18.90
CA GLN A 220 -0.58 -4.52 18.14
C GLN A 220 0.05 -5.64 17.32
N THR A 221 0.24 -6.82 17.92
CA THR A 221 0.79 -7.99 17.21
C THR A 221 -0.10 -8.40 16.06
N TYR A 222 -1.42 -8.45 16.28
CA TYR A 222 -2.39 -8.75 15.23
C TYR A 222 -2.40 -7.68 14.13
N HIS A 223 -2.32 -6.40 14.50
CA HIS A 223 -2.30 -5.29 13.54
C HIS A 223 -1.08 -5.38 12.61
N HIS A 224 0.13 -5.51 13.15
CA HIS A 224 1.35 -5.57 12.32
C HIS A 224 1.37 -6.83 11.43
N ALA A 225 1.05 -8.01 11.99
CA ALA A 225 0.99 -9.24 11.21
C ALA A 225 -0.09 -9.16 10.11
N GLY A 226 -1.28 -8.67 10.46
CA GLY A 226 -2.38 -8.47 9.51
C GLY A 226 -2.05 -7.45 8.42
N ALA A 227 -1.40 -6.34 8.78
CA ALA A 227 -0.96 -5.33 7.83
C ALA A 227 0.02 -5.89 6.78
N MET A 228 0.99 -6.73 7.19
CA MET A 228 1.89 -7.41 6.26
C MET A 228 1.12 -8.27 5.25
N MET A 229 0.17 -9.08 5.74
CA MET A 229 -0.62 -9.99 4.91
C MET A 229 -1.58 -9.25 3.98
N CYS A 230 -2.28 -8.23 4.49
CA CYS A 230 -3.20 -7.42 3.69
C CYS A 230 -2.46 -6.66 2.59
N MET A 231 -1.33 -6.05 2.91
CA MET A 231 -0.52 -5.35 1.91
C MET A 231 0.07 -6.30 0.88
N TRP A 232 0.59 -7.46 1.32
CA TRP A 232 1.03 -8.49 0.40
C TRP A 232 -0.08 -8.88 -0.57
N ALA A 233 -1.26 -9.23 -0.07
CA ALA A 233 -2.38 -9.65 -0.91
C ALA A 233 -2.81 -8.53 -1.87
N GLY A 234 -2.93 -7.29 -1.39
CA GLY A 234 -3.30 -6.15 -2.20
C GLY A 234 -2.34 -5.90 -3.37
N ILE A 235 -1.04 -5.98 -3.12
CA ILE A 235 -0.02 -5.76 -4.17
C ILE A 235 0.13 -7.01 -5.05
N ARG A 236 0.14 -8.21 -4.45
CA ARG A 236 0.28 -9.47 -5.21
C ARG A 236 -0.84 -9.71 -6.20
N TYR A 237 -2.06 -9.31 -5.85
CA TYR A 237 -3.25 -9.48 -6.68
C TYR A 237 -3.68 -8.21 -7.41
N MET A 238 -2.85 -7.17 -7.43
CA MET A 238 -3.11 -5.91 -8.13
C MET A 238 -4.48 -5.31 -7.75
N SER A 239 -4.82 -5.33 -6.46
CA SER A 239 -6.13 -4.93 -5.97
C SER A 239 -6.20 -3.40 -5.75
N PRO A 240 -6.94 -2.63 -6.58
CA PRO A 240 -7.03 -1.18 -6.42
C PRO A 240 -7.48 -0.72 -5.04
N PRO A 241 -8.47 -1.31 -4.38
CA PRO A 241 -8.96 -0.85 -3.07
C PRO A 241 -7.90 -0.81 -1.98
N ILE A 242 -6.74 -1.47 -2.15
CA ILE A 242 -5.64 -1.41 -1.18
C ILE A 242 -5.09 0.02 -1.03
N TRP A 243 -5.33 0.91 -2.00
CA TRP A 243 -4.93 2.31 -1.93
C TRP A 243 -5.44 3.02 -0.67
N MET A 244 -6.66 2.66 -0.20
CA MET A 244 -7.24 3.23 1.02
C MET A 244 -6.35 2.95 2.22
N PHE A 245 -5.88 1.71 2.34
CA PHE A 245 -4.98 1.33 3.42
C PHE A 245 -3.63 2.06 3.31
N VAL A 246 -3.07 2.13 2.10
CA VAL A 246 -1.81 2.85 1.86
C VAL A 246 -1.95 4.33 2.22
N CYS A 247 -2.98 5.04 1.72
CA CYS A 247 -3.18 6.47 1.98
C CYS A 247 -3.48 6.76 3.45
N VAL A 248 -4.49 6.10 4.02
CA VAL A 248 -4.93 6.42 5.39
C VAL A 248 -3.84 6.08 6.40
N ASN A 249 -3.24 4.90 6.30
CA ASN A 249 -2.22 4.49 7.25
C ASN A 249 -0.94 5.33 7.12
N SER A 250 -0.48 5.62 5.90
CA SER A 250 0.69 6.50 5.72
C SER A 250 0.43 7.93 6.19
N GLY A 251 -0.77 8.45 5.97
CA GLY A 251 -1.17 9.76 6.51
C GLY A 251 -1.13 9.80 8.04
N ILE A 252 -1.67 8.77 8.71
CA ILE A 252 -1.64 8.66 10.17
C ILE A 252 -0.19 8.57 10.67
N HIS A 253 0.65 7.71 10.08
CA HIS A 253 2.05 7.56 10.50
C HIS A 253 2.85 8.85 10.30
N THR A 254 2.55 9.64 9.28
CA THR A 254 3.15 10.96 9.10
C THR A 254 2.85 11.89 10.27
N LEU A 255 1.61 11.84 10.79
CA LEU A 255 1.18 12.67 11.93
C LEU A 255 1.68 12.16 13.28
N MET A 256 1.90 10.85 13.43
CA MET A 256 2.33 10.23 14.71
C MET A 256 3.68 10.75 15.22
N VAL A 257 4.54 11.28 14.35
CA VAL A 257 5.80 11.91 14.77
C VAL A 257 5.59 13.02 15.80
N TYR A 258 4.52 13.79 15.66
CA TYR A 258 4.21 14.86 16.61
C TYR A 258 3.79 14.34 17.98
N THR A 259 3.19 13.15 18.06
CA THR A 259 2.68 12.60 19.31
C THR A 259 3.67 11.70 20.03
N ASP A 260 4.51 10.97 19.30
CA ASP A 260 5.34 9.89 19.83
C ASP A 260 6.83 10.25 19.94
N THR A 261 7.27 11.30 19.25
CA THR A 261 8.67 11.75 19.36
C THR A 261 8.86 12.55 20.66
N PRO A 262 9.76 12.13 21.54
CA PRO A 262 10.01 12.82 22.83
C PRO A 262 10.40 14.29 22.69
N LEU A 263 10.92 14.70 21.53
CA LEU A 263 11.33 16.07 21.23
C LEU A 263 10.15 17.05 21.12
N PHE A 264 8.94 16.57 20.84
CA PHE A 264 7.74 17.40 20.63
C PHE A 264 6.74 17.31 21.80
N LYS A 265 7.07 16.57 22.89
CA LYS A 265 6.23 16.57 24.08
C LYS A 265 6.51 17.84 24.87
N PRO A 266 5.48 18.65 25.17
CA PRO A 266 5.66 19.77 26.10
C PRO A 266 6.16 19.23 27.44
N CYS A 267 7.11 19.91 28.05
CA CYS A 267 7.68 19.63 29.38
C CYS A 267 6.63 19.71 30.46
#